data_099783dda19da4b2f872c76cb1fac99c
#
_entry.id   099783dda19da4b2f872c76cb1fac99c
#
_cell.length_a   1.000
_cell.length_b   1.000
_cell.length_c   1.000
_cell.angle_alpha   90.00
_cell.angle_beta   90.00
_cell.angle_gamma   90.00
#
_symmetry.space_group_name_H-M   'P 1'
#
loop_
_entity.id
_entity.type
_entity.pdbx_description
1 polymer ?
#
loop_
_entity_poly.entity_id
_entity_poly.type
_entity_poly.pdbx_seq_one_letter_code
_entity_poly.pdbx_strand_id
1 'polypeptide(L)'
;MNTAADASADLDPAPAAVDTVDSSYLQTLVGYNARMAALAVIGHILPGMARFGLRIVDFSILSIIFHNPGITSKQLCGALNLLPPNLVGKIGTLEKRGLLVRHPHPQDGRALGLQLTAEGRALMQQAELAVAGLEAQSTQALTTAERRTLIRLLQKLYLG
;
A
#
# COMPACT_ATOMS: atom_id res chain seq x y z
N MET A 1 0.03 62.78 5.48
CA MET A 1 -1.12 62.21 6.22
C MET A 1 -1.34 60.83 5.66
N ASN A 2 -0.85 59.86 6.39
CA ASN A 2 -0.86 58.47 5.99
C ASN A 2 -1.85 57.77 6.90
N THR A 3 -3.05 57.49 6.41
CA THR A 3 -4.06 56.71 7.14
C THR A 3 -3.83 55.25 6.83
N ALA A 4 -3.07 54.59 7.72
CA ALA A 4 -3.05 53.13 7.78
C ALA A 4 -4.44 52.67 8.22
N ALA A 5 -5.19 52.04 7.33
CA ALA A 5 -6.43 51.34 7.65
C ALA A 5 -6.07 50.13 8.52
N ASP A 6 -6.50 50.20 9.74
CA ASP A 6 -6.49 49.10 10.71
C ASP A 6 -7.44 47.99 10.21
N ALA A 7 -6.89 46.98 9.58
CA ALA A 7 -7.59 45.75 9.28
C ALA A 7 -7.41 44.78 10.47
N SER A 8 -7.98 45.15 11.60
CA SER A 8 -8.24 44.18 12.65
C SER A 8 -9.32 43.22 12.12
N ALA A 9 -8.88 42.15 11.49
CA ALA A 9 -9.78 41.03 11.13
C ALA A 9 -10.56 40.60 12.39
N ASP A 10 -11.89 40.65 12.30
CA ASP A 10 -12.80 40.00 13.24
C ASP A 10 -12.50 38.51 13.26
N LEU A 11 -11.53 38.13 14.08
CA LEU A 11 -11.33 36.71 14.42
C LEU A 11 -12.47 36.36 15.40
N ASP A 12 -13.29 35.40 14.97
CA ASP A 12 -14.27 34.79 15.86
C ASP A 12 -13.61 34.41 17.22
N PRO A 13 -14.33 34.53 18.32
CA PRO A 13 -13.79 34.17 19.63
C PRO A 13 -13.28 32.73 19.60
N ALA A 14 -12.13 32.49 20.25
CA ALA A 14 -11.50 31.16 20.28
C ALA A 14 -12.53 30.09 20.64
N PRO A 15 -12.64 29.01 19.86
CA PRO A 15 -13.61 27.96 20.13
C PRO A 15 -13.36 27.31 21.50
N ALA A 16 -14.43 26.88 22.15
CA ALA A 16 -14.35 26.14 23.40
C ALA A 16 -13.57 24.83 23.22
N ALA A 17 -12.93 24.33 24.28
CA ALA A 17 -12.26 23.04 24.26
C ALA A 17 -13.23 21.92 23.83
N VAL A 18 -12.75 21.01 22.96
CA VAL A 18 -13.53 19.90 22.42
C VAL A 18 -13.18 18.63 23.18
N ASP A 19 -14.13 18.15 23.99
CA ASP A 19 -13.96 16.89 24.75
C ASP A 19 -14.13 15.65 23.87
N THR A 20 -14.98 15.75 22.83
CA THR A 20 -15.26 14.63 21.91
C THR A 20 -15.15 15.09 20.46
N VAL A 21 -14.34 14.40 19.67
CA VAL A 21 -14.16 14.70 18.24
C VAL A 21 -15.33 14.14 17.44
N ASP A 22 -16.09 15.00 16.78
CA ASP A 22 -17.11 14.58 15.81
C ASP A 22 -16.50 14.29 14.44
N SER A 23 -16.53 13.03 14.03
CA SER A 23 -16.09 12.58 12.71
C SER A 23 -17.26 12.12 11.82
N SER A 24 -18.50 12.38 12.20
CA SER A 24 -19.70 11.88 11.52
C SER A 24 -19.71 12.24 10.03
N TYR A 25 -19.37 13.47 9.67
CA TYR A 25 -19.27 13.87 8.26
C TYR A 25 -18.23 13.05 7.48
N LEU A 26 -17.03 12.82 8.04
CA LEU A 26 -15.99 12.03 7.38
C LEU A 26 -16.43 10.58 7.17
N GLN A 27 -17.22 10.03 8.09
CA GLN A 27 -17.73 8.65 7.98
C GLN A 27 -18.73 8.46 6.82
N THR A 28 -19.27 9.54 6.25
CA THR A 28 -20.10 9.47 5.03
C THR A 28 -19.27 9.37 3.75
N LEU A 29 -17.94 9.64 3.82
CA LEU A 29 -17.06 9.71 2.66
C LEU A 29 -16.40 8.35 2.38
N VAL A 30 -16.47 7.89 1.13
CA VAL A 30 -15.83 6.64 0.68
C VAL A 30 -14.32 6.68 0.93
N GLY A 31 -13.64 7.77 0.57
CA GLY A 31 -12.19 7.90 0.74
C GLY A 31 -11.74 7.79 2.19
N TYR A 32 -12.49 8.40 3.13
CA TYR A 32 -12.20 8.29 4.55
C TYR A 32 -12.35 6.83 5.04
N ASN A 33 -13.48 6.18 4.71
CA ASN A 33 -13.72 4.80 5.13
C ASN A 33 -12.71 3.82 4.51
N ALA A 34 -12.35 3.98 3.24
CA ALA A 34 -11.33 3.16 2.59
C ALA A 34 -9.96 3.32 3.28
N ARG A 35 -9.57 4.56 3.61
CA ARG A 35 -8.33 4.84 4.36
C ARG A 35 -8.35 4.20 5.75
N MET A 36 -9.44 4.37 6.51
CA MET A 36 -9.55 3.81 7.86
C MET A 36 -9.54 2.28 7.85
N ALA A 37 -10.24 1.66 6.90
CA ALA A 37 -10.23 0.21 6.70
C ALA A 37 -8.81 -0.28 6.35
N ALA A 38 -8.12 0.40 5.42
CA ALA A 38 -6.75 0.06 5.06
C ALA A 38 -5.80 0.15 6.27
N LEU A 39 -5.89 1.20 7.08
CA LEU A 39 -5.08 1.34 8.30
C LEU A 39 -5.34 0.22 9.30
N ALA A 40 -6.59 -0.17 9.51
CA ALA A 40 -6.97 -1.25 10.41
C ALA A 40 -6.41 -2.59 9.94
N VAL A 41 -6.61 -2.95 8.67
CA VAL A 41 -6.13 -4.22 8.08
C VAL A 41 -4.59 -4.27 8.07
N ILE A 42 -3.94 -3.21 7.57
CA ILE A 42 -2.47 -3.12 7.50
C ILE A 42 -1.86 -3.16 8.90
N GLY A 43 -2.43 -2.42 9.86
CA GLY A 43 -1.96 -2.44 11.24
C GLY A 43 -1.98 -3.82 11.87
N HIS A 44 -2.96 -4.65 11.51
CA HIS A 44 -3.05 -6.04 11.95
C HIS A 44 -2.02 -6.95 11.25
N ILE A 45 -1.70 -6.69 10.00
CA ILE A 45 -0.75 -7.49 9.20
C ILE A 45 0.71 -7.17 9.56
N LEU A 46 1.03 -5.91 9.87
CA LEU A 46 2.41 -5.44 10.07
C LEU A 46 3.24 -6.28 11.07
N PRO A 47 2.75 -6.65 12.27
CA PRO A 47 3.53 -7.47 13.21
C PRO A 47 3.90 -8.84 12.64
N GLY A 48 2.99 -9.45 11.86
CA GLY A 48 3.23 -10.74 11.21
C GLY A 48 4.24 -10.65 10.06
N MET A 49 4.33 -9.51 9.39
CA MET A 49 5.31 -9.27 8.32
C MET A 49 6.72 -9.05 8.84
N ALA A 50 6.87 -8.57 10.07
CA ALA A 50 8.18 -8.32 10.69
C ALA A 50 9.06 -9.58 10.74
N ARG A 51 8.48 -10.76 10.94
CA ARG A 51 9.20 -12.05 10.95
C ARG A 51 9.86 -12.40 9.61
N PHE A 52 9.36 -11.86 8.50
CA PHE A 52 9.93 -12.01 7.17
C PHE A 52 10.91 -10.88 6.82
N GLY A 53 11.07 -9.89 7.72
CA GLY A 53 11.85 -8.68 7.46
C GLY A 53 11.32 -7.88 6.28
N LEU A 54 10.01 -7.92 6.00
CA LEU A 54 9.36 -7.24 4.89
C LEU A 54 8.47 -6.11 5.40
N ARG A 55 8.52 -4.98 4.72
CA ARG A 55 7.50 -3.93 4.80
C ARG A 55 6.38 -4.23 3.81
N ILE A 56 5.20 -3.66 3.99
CA ILE A 56 4.04 -3.87 3.10
C ILE A 56 4.40 -3.64 1.62
N VAL A 57 5.13 -2.56 1.33
CA VAL A 57 5.55 -2.24 -0.05
C VAL A 57 6.54 -3.28 -0.59
N ASP A 58 7.45 -3.80 0.25
CA ASP A 58 8.42 -4.82 -0.16
C ASP A 58 7.70 -6.16 -0.46
N PHE A 59 6.70 -6.51 0.36
CA PHE A 59 5.82 -7.64 0.11
C PHE A 59 5.06 -7.48 -1.21
N SER A 60 4.44 -6.32 -1.46
CA SER A 60 3.69 -6.08 -2.70
C SER A 60 4.59 -6.17 -3.93
N ILE A 61 5.82 -5.63 -3.88
CA ILE A 61 6.82 -5.75 -4.95
C ILE A 61 7.14 -7.22 -5.22
N LEU A 62 7.52 -7.97 -4.19
CA LEU A 62 7.91 -9.37 -4.33
C LEU A 62 6.74 -10.25 -4.77
N SER A 63 5.52 -10.01 -4.27
CA SER A 63 4.32 -10.76 -4.67
C SER A 63 4.01 -10.56 -6.16
N ILE A 64 4.05 -9.31 -6.66
CA ILE A 64 3.84 -9.07 -8.10
C ILE A 64 4.92 -9.76 -8.93
N ILE A 65 6.20 -9.69 -8.54
CA ILE A 65 7.28 -10.38 -9.26
C ILE A 65 7.10 -11.90 -9.19
N PHE A 66 6.66 -12.44 -8.05
CA PHE A 66 6.42 -13.87 -7.86
C PHE A 66 5.40 -14.43 -8.84
N HIS A 67 4.30 -13.69 -9.06
CA HIS A 67 3.24 -14.08 -9.98
C HIS A 67 3.48 -13.62 -11.43
N ASN A 68 4.50 -12.78 -11.69
CA ASN A 68 4.85 -12.26 -13.02
C ASN A 68 6.37 -12.29 -13.24
N PRO A 69 7.01 -13.49 -13.35
CA PRO A 69 8.45 -13.58 -13.57
C PRO A 69 8.84 -12.91 -14.89
N GLY A 70 9.86 -12.04 -14.85
CA GLY A 70 10.30 -11.26 -15.99
C GLY A 70 9.66 -9.88 -16.11
N ILE A 71 8.78 -9.49 -15.19
CA ILE A 71 8.16 -8.15 -15.17
C ILE A 71 9.23 -7.05 -15.14
N THR A 72 9.03 -5.99 -15.92
CA THR A 72 9.92 -4.83 -15.93
C THR A 72 9.62 -3.86 -14.79
N SER A 73 10.61 -3.04 -14.41
CA SER A 73 10.40 -1.99 -13.41
C SER A 73 9.30 -1.00 -13.81
N LYS A 74 9.13 -0.71 -15.12
CA LYS A 74 8.06 0.16 -15.61
C LYS A 74 6.68 -0.43 -15.36
N GLN A 75 6.49 -1.71 -15.68
CA GLN A 75 5.22 -2.41 -15.41
C GLN A 75 4.92 -2.49 -13.92
N LEU A 76 5.95 -2.74 -13.11
CA LEU A 76 5.82 -2.81 -11.65
C LEU A 76 5.45 -1.45 -11.04
N CYS A 77 6.01 -0.33 -11.55
CA CYS A 77 5.59 1.03 -11.18
C CYS A 77 4.11 1.25 -11.45
N GLY A 78 3.64 0.86 -12.64
CA GLY A 78 2.22 0.99 -13.00
C GLY A 78 1.31 0.17 -12.10
N ALA A 79 1.68 -1.10 -11.86
CA ALA A 79 0.87 -2.01 -11.04
C ALA A 79 0.74 -1.56 -9.57
N LEU A 80 1.76 -0.90 -9.02
CA LEU A 80 1.80 -0.45 -7.62
C LEU A 80 1.55 1.05 -7.43
N ASN A 81 1.32 1.78 -8.53
CA ASN A 81 1.21 3.24 -8.53
C ASN A 81 2.40 3.91 -7.79
N LEU A 82 3.61 3.42 -8.05
CA LEU A 82 4.85 3.92 -7.46
C LEU A 82 5.62 4.79 -8.45
N LEU A 83 6.26 5.83 -7.94
CA LEU A 83 7.19 6.63 -8.72
C LEU A 83 8.50 5.85 -8.95
N PRO A 84 9.10 5.92 -10.18
CA PRO A 84 10.30 5.17 -10.52
C PRO A 84 11.47 5.31 -9.54
N PRO A 85 11.82 6.51 -9.00
CA PRO A 85 12.91 6.63 -8.03
C PRO A 85 12.69 5.82 -6.75
N ASN A 86 11.44 5.78 -6.26
CA ASN A 86 11.08 5.03 -5.05
C ASN A 86 11.22 3.52 -5.28
N LEU A 87 10.81 3.04 -6.46
CA LEU A 87 10.91 1.63 -6.81
C LEU A 87 12.35 1.17 -6.98
N VAL A 88 13.21 1.98 -7.65
CA VAL A 88 14.63 1.63 -7.89
C VAL A 88 15.36 1.35 -6.59
N GLY A 89 15.21 2.21 -5.58
CA GLY A 89 15.81 2.00 -4.26
C GLY A 89 15.32 0.72 -3.58
N LYS A 90 14.03 0.42 -3.70
CA LYS A 90 13.41 -0.79 -3.14
C LYS A 90 13.93 -2.06 -3.82
N ILE A 91 13.94 -2.09 -5.14
CA ILE A 91 14.48 -3.21 -5.92
C ILE A 91 15.95 -3.46 -5.54
N GLY A 92 16.79 -2.41 -5.49
CA GLY A 92 18.20 -2.55 -5.10
C GLY A 92 18.38 -3.12 -3.70
N THR A 93 17.51 -2.75 -2.74
CA THR A 93 17.53 -3.32 -1.39
C THR A 93 17.18 -4.81 -1.38
N LEU A 94 16.14 -5.19 -2.10
CA LEU A 94 15.68 -6.59 -2.19
C LEU A 94 16.67 -7.47 -2.95
N GLU A 95 17.33 -6.93 -3.97
CA GLU A 95 18.40 -7.57 -4.72
C GLU A 95 19.64 -7.84 -3.84
N LYS A 96 20.07 -6.84 -3.05
CA LYS A 96 21.15 -7.00 -2.06
C LYS A 96 20.83 -8.03 -0.97
N ARG A 97 19.55 -8.24 -0.67
CA ARG A 97 19.09 -9.29 0.24
C ARG A 97 19.04 -10.67 -0.43
N GLY A 98 19.39 -10.79 -1.71
CA GLY A 98 19.35 -12.05 -2.44
C GLY A 98 17.94 -12.56 -2.76
N LEU A 99 16.90 -11.72 -2.68
CA LEU A 99 15.51 -12.14 -2.88
C LEU A 99 15.05 -12.06 -4.34
N LEU A 100 15.70 -11.23 -5.14
CA LEU A 100 15.42 -11.08 -6.57
C LEU A 100 16.71 -10.86 -7.37
N VAL A 101 16.62 -11.11 -8.67
CA VAL A 101 17.66 -10.88 -9.65
C VAL A 101 17.09 -10.19 -10.88
N ARG A 102 17.97 -9.55 -11.66
CA ARG A 102 17.64 -8.92 -12.94
C ARG A 102 18.18 -9.78 -14.08
N HIS A 103 17.38 -9.94 -15.12
CA HIS A 103 17.78 -10.61 -16.36
C HIS A 103 17.48 -9.70 -17.55
N PRO A 104 18.22 -9.82 -18.65
CA PRO A 104 17.84 -9.20 -19.92
C PRO A 104 16.41 -9.62 -20.29
N HIS A 105 15.57 -8.65 -20.67
CA HIS A 105 14.20 -8.97 -21.09
C HIS A 105 14.21 -9.65 -22.46
N PRO A 106 13.54 -10.80 -22.64
CA PRO A 106 13.66 -11.60 -23.86
C PRO A 106 13.20 -10.90 -25.13
N GLN A 107 12.31 -9.90 -25.01
CA GLN A 107 11.73 -9.18 -26.15
C GLN A 107 12.23 -7.73 -26.28
N ASP A 108 12.94 -7.22 -25.29
CA ASP A 108 13.48 -5.85 -25.29
C ASP A 108 14.86 -5.86 -24.63
N GLY A 109 15.89 -5.94 -25.46
CA GLY A 109 17.29 -6.00 -24.99
C GLY A 109 17.77 -4.77 -24.20
N ARG A 110 16.96 -3.70 -24.13
CA ARG A 110 17.25 -2.50 -23.34
C ARG A 110 16.57 -2.55 -21.96
N ALA A 111 15.59 -3.44 -21.77
CA ALA A 111 14.87 -3.60 -20.52
C ALA A 111 15.45 -4.76 -19.70
N LEU A 112 15.37 -4.62 -18.38
CA LEU A 112 15.68 -5.67 -17.43
C LEU A 112 14.38 -6.22 -16.83
N GLY A 113 14.20 -7.53 -16.96
CA GLY A 113 13.15 -8.26 -16.27
C GLY A 113 13.57 -8.61 -14.84
N LEU A 114 12.63 -8.63 -13.93
CA LEU A 114 12.81 -8.98 -12.52
C LEU A 114 12.30 -10.39 -12.26
N GLN A 115 13.04 -11.16 -11.50
CA GLN A 115 12.67 -12.52 -11.12
C GLN A 115 13.10 -12.80 -9.69
N LEU A 116 12.28 -13.56 -8.94
CA LEU A 116 12.68 -14.01 -7.61
C LEU A 116 13.74 -15.11 -7.69
N THR A 117 14.68 -15.07 -6.77
CA THR A 117 15.61 -16.19 -6.51
C THR A 117 14.85 -17.38 -5.91
N ALA A 118 15.51 -18.51 -5.73
CA ALA A 118 14.93 -19.65 -5.01
C ALA A 118 14.56 -19.25 -3.56
N GLU A 119 15.43 -18.48 -2.90
CA GLU A 119 15.19 -17.95 -1.55
C GLU A 119 14.01 -16.98 -1.54
N GLY A 120 13.95 -16.04 -2.49
CA GLY A 120 12.82 -15.11 -2.61
C GLY A 120 11.49 -15.83 -2.85
N ARG A 121 11.45 -16.87 -3.65
CA ARG A 121 10.24 -17.70 -3.86
C ARG A 121 9.81 -18.42 -2.59
N ALA A 122 10.74 -19.05 -1.88
CA ALA A 122 10.46 -19.75 -0.63
C ALA A 122 9.92 -18.78 0.44
N LEU A 123 10.52 -17.60 0.56
CA LEU A 123 10.06 -16.54 1.46
C LEU A 123 8.64 -16.10 1.10
N MET A 124 8.35 -15.85 -0.20
CA MET A 124 7.04 -15.36 -0.63
C MET A 124 5.94 -16.37 -0.44
N GLN A 125 6.18 -17.67 -0.68
CA GLN A 125 5.21 -18.71 -0.40
C GLN A 125 4.75 -18.69 1.07
N GLN A 126 5.69 -18.53 2.00
CA GLN A 126 5.37 -18.45 3.43
C GLN A 126 4.70 -17.12 3.80
N ALA A 127 5.18 -16.01 3.22
CA ALA A 127 4.65 -14.68 3.51
C ALA A 127 3.21 -14.52 3.01
N GLU A 128 2.87 -15.01 1.82
CA GLU A 128 1.50 -14.95 1.28
C GLU A 128 0.51 -15.76 2.12
N LEU A 129 0.90 -16.97 2.54
CA LEU A 129 0.07 -17.78 3.46
C LEU A 129 -0.18 -17.07 4.79
N ALA A 130 0.87 -16.44 5.34
CA ALA A 130 0.76 -15.70 6.59
C ALA A 130 -0.14 -14.47 6.46
N VAL A 131 0.04 -13.68 5.40
CA VAL A 131 -0.77 -12.49 5.13
C VAL A 131 -2.24 -12.87 4.92
N ALA A 132 -2.53 -13.93 4.16
CA ALA A 132 -3.89 -14.41 3.97
C ALA A 132 -4.59 -14.77 5.30
N GLY A 133 -3.87 -15.41 6.22
CA GLY A 133 -4.38 -15.73 7.56
C GLY A 133 -4.64 -14.48 8.41
N LEU A 134 -3.70 -13.54 8.41
CA LEU A 134 -3.83 -12.27 9.16
C LEU A 134 -4.94 -11.38 8.61
N GLU A 135 -5.09 -11.33 7.29
CA GLU A 135 -6.18 -10.60 6.65
C GLU A 135 -7.54 -11.21 6.97
N ALA A 136 -7.65 -12.53 6.98
CA ALA A 136 -8.87 -13.21 7.39
C ALA A 136 -9.24 -12.87 8.84
N GLN A 137 -8.27 -12.78 9.74
CA GLN A 137 -8.49 -12.37 11.13
C GLN A 137 -8.88 -10.89 11.24
N SER A 138 -8.21 -10.01 10.54
CA SER A 138 -8.51 -8.57 10.57
C SER A 138 -9.90 -8.22 10.03
N THR A 139 -10.44 -9.08 9.17
CA THR A 139 -11.75 -8.90 8.52
C THR A 139 -12.81 -9.86 9.05
N GLN A 140 -12.62 -10.47 10.22
CA GLN A 140 -13.53 -11.48 10.81
C GLN A 140 -14.95 -10.95 11.10
N ALA A 141 -15.11 -9.63 11.24
CA ALA A 141 -16.41 -8.98 11.37
C ALA A 141 -17.26 -9.08 10.09
N LEU A 142 -16.66 -9.40 8.94
CA LEU A 142 -17.34 -9.56 7.68
C LEU A 142 -17.59 -11.04 7.38
N THR A 143 -18.79 -11.35 6.91
CA THR A 143 -19.06 -12.65 6.30
C THR A 143 -18.22 -12.82 5.02
N THR A 144 -18.05 -14.05 4.57
CA THR A 144 -17.34 -14.33 3.30
C THR A 144 -17.96 -13.61 2.09
N ALA A 145 -19.29 -13.46 2.07
CA ALA A 145 -20.01 -12.78 1.00
C ALA A 145 -19.76 -11.26 1.04
N GLU A 146 -19.80 -10.64 2.22
CA GLU A 146 -19.52 -9.22 2.42
C GLU A 146 -18.07 -8.88 2.06
N ARG A 147 -17.10 -9.69 2.50
CA ARG A 147 -15.69 -9.50 2.14
C ARG A 147 -15.47 -9.55 0.63
N ARG A 148 -16.04 -10.53 -0.08
CA ARG A 148 -15.98 -10.59 -1.55
C ARG A 148 -16.62 -9.37 -2.21
N THR A 149 -17.76 -8.93 -1.69
CA THR A 149 -18.45 -7.75 -2.21
C THR A 149 -17.62 -6.49 -1.99
N LEU A 150 -17.02 -6.30 -0.81
CA LEU A 150 -16.15 -5.17 -0.50
C LEU A 150 -14.95 -5.12 -1.45
N ILE A 151 -14.23 -6.24 -1.63
CA ILE A 151 -13.09 -6.32 -2.56
C ILE A 151 -13.53 -5.91 -3.97
N ARG A 152 -14.62 -6.47 -4.48
CA ARG A 152 -15.16 -6.16 -5.81
C ARG A 152 -15.53 -4.68 -5.95
N LEU A 153 -16.13 -4.07 -4.91
CA LEU A 153 -16.50 -2.65 -4.94
C LEU A 153 -15.26 -1.74 -4.92
N LEU A 154 -14.28 -2.07 -4.07
CA LEU A 154 -13.01 -1.34 -4.05
C LEU A 154 -12.28 -1.44 -5.40
N GLN A 155 -12.23 -2.62 -6.00
CA GLN A 155 -11.60 -2.81 -7.31
C GLN A 155 -12.22 -1.94 -8.41
N LYS A 156 -13.55 -1.73 -8.39
CA LYS A 156 -14.22 -0.81 -9.32
C LYS A 156 -13.73 0.64 -9.23
N LEU A 157 -13.16 1.06 -8.09
CA LEU A 157 -12.70 2.42 -7.90
C LEU A 157 -11.33 2.70 -8.54
N TYR A 158 -10.50 1.66 -8.73
CA TYR A 158 -9.13 1.84 -9.20
C TYR A 158 -8.75 1.00 -10.43
N LEU A 159 -9.56 0.01 -10.80
CA LEU A 159 -9.36 -0.73 -12.05
C LEU A 159 -10.20 -0.19 -13.22
N GLY A 160 -11.16 0.70 -12.93
CA GLY A 160 -11.97 1.42 -13.90
C GLY A 160 -13.05 0.56 -14.51
#